data_479ac45c3696df441aa26260313b641c
#
_entry.id   479ac45c3696df441aa26260313b641c
#
_cell.length_a   1.000
_cell.length_b   1.000
_cell.length_c   1.000
_cell.angle_alpha   90.00
_cell.angle_beta   90.00
_cell.angle_gamma   90.00
#
_symmetry.space_group_name_H-M   'P 1'
#
loop_
_entity.id
_entity.type
_entity.pdbx_description
1 polymer ?
#
loop_
_entity_poly.entity_id
_entity_poly.type
_entity_poly.pdbx_seq_one_letter_code
_entity_poly.pdbx_strand_id
1 'polypeptide(L)'
;LRKRLGCLHAHYSNIEYIENGLSSFNIELIHFVDPTLMYQVTSNEKFQESDAQFKVKEQIEWIAQCNVDAILITCTNYIAILHEDQLSISVPIIKIDVPFFDYICNIQHPQTIVFTNPATVEGTVERLKHHANSRQKSLDLEVIVINSVFELIMKGLKEEYNQEITKFLNQIIKDEKKVISVAQLSMVDATEQVEYKTFKTIITPLNTLVPYVVNKLKLEKKNQ
;
A
#
# COMPACT_ATOMS: atom_id res chain seq x y z
N LEU A 1 -0.44 -27.50 -3.76
CA LEU A 1 0.71 -26.80 -4.34
C LEU A 1 0.85 -25.45 -3.62
N ARG A 2 2.10 -25.09 -3.26
CA ARG A 2 2.41 -23.80 -2.64
C ARG A 2 2.11 -22.66 -3.63
N LYS A 3 1.31 -21.68 -3.20
CA LYS A 3 0.98 -20.52 -4.02
C LYS A 3 2.19 -19.59 -4.17
N ARG A 4 2.29 -18.93 -5.32
CA ARG A 4 3.38 -18.01 -5.66
C ARG A 4 2.82 -16.62 -5.92
N LEU A 5 3.31 -15.61 -5.21
CA LEU A 5 2.90 -14.21 -5.37
C LEU A 5 4.08 -13.39 -5.90
N GLY A 6 3.94 -12.84 -7.08
CA GLY A 6 4.89 -11.87 -7.63
C GLY A 6 4.60 -10.49 -7.04
N CYS A 7 5.54 -9.90 -6.32
CA CYS A 7 5.37 -8.63 -5.64
C CYS A 7 6.18 -7.54 -6.34
N LEU A 8 5.51 -6.56 -6.95
CA LEU A 8 6.14 -5.41 -7.61
C LEU A 8 6.22 -4.23 -6.66
N HIS A 9 7.44 -3.74 -6.44
CA HIS A 9 7.76 -2.65 -5.52
C HIS A 9 8.51 -1.52 -6.21
N ALA A 10 8.19 -0.27 -5.88
CA ALA A 10 9.03 0.88 -6.25
C ALA A 10 10.23 1.06 -5.30
N HIS A 11 10.19 0.46 -4.10
CA HIS A 11 11.27 0.57 -3.12
C HIS A 11 11.44 -0.75 -2.35
N TYR A 12 12.69 -1.13 -2.09
CA TYR A 12 13.02 -2.40 -1.44
C TYR A 12 12.52 -2.52 0.00
N SER A 13 12.31 -1.40 0.70
CA SER A 13 11.80 -1.41 2.09
C SER A 13 10.41 -2.05 2.25
N ASN A 14 9.64 -2.15 1.17
CA ASN A 14 8.33 -2.79 1.19
C ASN A 14 8.42 -4.33 1.31
N ILE A 15 9.57 -4.92 0.99
CA ILE A 15 9.77 -6.38 1.04
C ILE A 15 9.51 -6.90 2.44
N GLU A 16 10.15 -6.31 3.44
CA GLU A 16 10.06 -6.73 4.83
C GLU A 16 8.61 -6.78 5.34
N TYR A 17 7.81 -5.77 5.03
CA TYR A 17 6.40 -5.72 5.44
C TYR A 17 5.57 -6.84 4.82
N ILE A 18 5.78 -7.14 3.54
CA ILE A 18 5.05 -8.22 2.85
C ILE A 18 5.51 -9.60 3.35
N GLU A 19 6.82 -9.78 3.51
CA GLU A 19 7.38 -11.02 4.08
C GLU A 19 6.85 -11.29 5.49
N ASN A 20 6.89 -10.29 6.38
CA ASN A 20 6.41 -10.43 7.75
C ASN A 20 4.90 -10.67 7.80
N GLY A 21 4.13 -9.91 7.04
CA GLY A 21 2.67 -10.01 7.01
C GLY A 21 2.16 -11.38 6.53
N LEU A 22 2.87 -12.02 5.60
CA LEU A 22 2.49 -13.31 5.03
C LEU A 22 3.31 -14.49 5.58
N SER A 23 4.21 -14.26 6.53
CA SER A 23 5.15 -15.25 7.08
C SER A 23 4.50 -16.52 7.63
N SER A 24 3.29 -16.41 8.19
CA SER A 24 2.53 -17.52 8.79
C SER A 24 1.81 -18.41 7.76
N PHE A 25 1.84 -18.04 6.48
CA PHE A 25 1.10 -18.74 5.43
C PHE A 25 2.01 -19.51 4.49
N ASN A 26 1.48 -20.59 3.90
CA ASN A 26 2.20 -21.40 2.93
C ASN A 26 2.16 -20.75 1.54
N ILE A 27 3.00 -19.73 1.36
CA ILE A 27 3.15 -18.95 0.13
C ILE A 27 4.62 -18.76 -0.19
N GLU A 28 4.95 -18.68 -1.47
CA GLU A 28 6.25 -18.26 -2.00
C GLU A 28 6.11 -16.82 -2.49
N LEU A 29 6.95 -15.93 -1.98
CA LEU A 29 7.01 -14.53 -2.40
C LEU A 29 8.19 -14.34 -3.35
N ILE A 30 7.94 -13.69 -4.49
CA ILE A 30 8.95 -13.35 -5.48
C ILE A 30 8.93 -11.83 -5.65
N HIS A 31 9.99 -11.16 -5.20
CA HIS A 31 10.05 -9.71 -5.18
C HIS A 31 10.75 -9.14 -6.41
N PHE A 32 10.07 -8.20 -7.05
CA PHE A 32 10.57 -7.39 -8.16
C PHE A 32 10.62 -5.94 -7.69
N VAL A 33 11.78 -5.32 -7.75
CA VAL A 33 11.99 -3.96 -7.25
C VAL A 33 12.53 -3.09 -8.37
N ASP A 34 11.78 -2.07 -8.75
CA ASP A 34 12.25 -1.08 -9.72
C ASP A 34 12.01 0.34 -9.21
N PRO A 35 13.02 0.99 -8.62
CA PRO A 35 12.95 2.39 -8.24
C PRO A 35 13.09 3.34 -9.43
N THR A 36 13.58 2.84 -10.58
CA THR A 36 13.96 3.66 -11.74
C THR A 36 12.75 4.33 -12.36
N LEU A 37 11.61 3.62 -12.44
CA LEU A 37 10.39 4.19 -13.03
C LEU A 37 9.96 5.46 -12.27
N MET A 38 9.91 5.38 -10.93
CA MET A 38 9.53 6.55 -10.12
C MET A 38 10.54 7.69 -10.23
N TYR A 39 11.82 7.36 -10.32
CA TYR A 39 12.86 8.35 -10.58
C TYR A 39 12.66 9.05 -11.93
N GLN A 40 12.37 8.30 -13.00
CA GLN A 40 12.10 8.87 -14.32
C GLN A 40 10.87 9.76 -14.32
N VAL A 41 9.76 9.30 -13.72
CA VAL A 41 8.51 10.07 -13.62
C VAL A 41 8.69 11.40 -12.88
N THR A 42 9.55 11.43 -11.84
CA THR A 42 9.70 12.62 -10.99
C THR A 42 10.83 13.56 -11.42
N SER A 43 11.83 13.07 -12.16
CA SER A 43 13.08 13.81 -12.38
C SER A 43 13.44 14.02 -13.86
N ASN A 44 12.72 13.36 -14.80
CA ASN A 44 13.01 13.45 -16.22
C ASN A 44 11.84 14.12 -16.97
N GLU A 45 11.98 15.40 -17.25
CA GLU A 45 10.96 16.18 -17.98
C GLU A 45 10.64 15.66 -19.40
N LYS A 46 11.52 14.83 -19.97
CA LYS A 46 11.30 14.21 -21.28
C LYS A 46 10.53 12.88 -21.20
N PHE A 47 10.42 12.31 -20.01
CA PHE A 47 9.74 11.04 -19.79
C PHE A 47 8.23 11.29 -19.75
N GLN A 48 7.52 10.80 -20.76
CA GLN A 48 6.09 11.05 -20.91
C GLN A 48 5.27 10.03 -20.12
N GLU A 49 4.02 10.37 -19.85
CA GLU A 49 3.08 9.46 -19.20
C GLU A 49 2.91 8.14 -19.97
N SER A 50 2.89 8.20 -21.31
CA SER A 50 2.84 7.02 -22.17
C SER A 50 4.04 6.08 -22.00
N ASP A 51 5.23 6.63 -21.73
CA ASP A 51 6.45 5.83 -21.46
C ASP A 51 6.32 5.10 -20.13
N ALA A 52 5.76 5.79 -19.13
CA ALA A 52 5.50 5.20 -17.81
C ALA A 52 4.46 4.08 -17.91
N GLN A 53 3.36 4.30 -18.62
CA GLN A 53 2.31 3.30 -18.86
C GLN A 53 2.87 2.07 -19.57
N PHE A 54 3.65 2.28 -20.64
CA PHE A 54 4.31 1.20 -21.36
C PHE A 54 5.23 0.39 -20.44
N LYS A 55 6.02 1.07 -19.60
CA LYS A 55 6.96 0.41 -18.69
C LYS A 55 6.26 -0.41 -17.61
N VAL A 56 5.19 0.11 -17.01
CA VAL A 56 4.38 -0.63 -16.04
C VAL A 56 3.75 -1.87 -16.68
N LYS A 57 3.20 -1.73 -17.87
CA LYS A 57 2.66 -2.85 -18.65
C LYS A 57 3.72 -3.92 -18.89
N GLU A 58 4.89 -3.55 -19.43
CA GLU A 58 6.00 -4.46 -19.71
C GLU A 58 6.42 -5.24 -18.45
N GLN A 59 6.58 -4.55 -17.33
CA GLN A 59 6.96 -5.18 -16.05
C GLN A 59 5.93 -6.20 -15.57
N ILE A 60 4.66 -5.85 -15.62
CA ILE A 60 3.58 -6.73 -15.15
C ILE A 60 3.47 -7.96 -16.04
N GLU A 61 3.53 -7.79 -17.36
CA GLU A 61 3.52 -8.90 -18.32
C GLU A 61 4.75 -9.81 -18.17
N TRP A 62 5.91 -9.21 -17.83
CA TRP A 62 7.13 -9.97 -17.54
C TRP A 62 7.01 -10.80 -16.26
N ILE A 63 6.48 -10.19 -15.18
CA ILE A 63 6.23 -10.88 -13.90
C ILE A 63 5.22 -12.04 -14.08
N ALA A 64 4.20 -11.83 -14.91
CA ALA A 64 3.21 -12.87 -15.19
C ALA A 64 3.83 -14.14 -15.81
N GLN A 65 4.97 -14.04 -16.50
CA GLN A 65 5.70 -15.18 -17.06
C GLN A 65 6.52 -15.96 -16.02
N CYS A 66 6.66 -15.45 -14.80
CA CYS A 66 7.43 -16.12 -13.74
C CYS A 66 6.66 -17.23 -13.02
N ASN A 67 5.58 -17.75 -13.63
CA ASN A 67 4.75 -18.81 -13.06
C ASN A 67 4.21 -18.45 -11.67
N VAL A 68 3.63 -17.26 -11.54
CA VAL A 68 2.98 -16.75 -10.33
C VAL A 68 1.48 -16.98 -10.37
N ASP A 69 0.84 -17.18 -9.22
CA ASP A 69 -0.63 -17.31 -9.10
C ASP A 69 -1.34 -15.94 -9.05
N ALA A 70 -0.64 -14.89 -8.67
CA ALA A 70 -1.11 -13.50 -8.69
C ALA A 70 0.07 -12.53 -8.67
N ILE A 71 -0.20 -11.26 -9.01
CA ILE A 71 0.76 -10.16 -8.92
C ILE A 71 0.25 -9.14 -7.90
N LEU A 72 1.04 -8.84 -6.88
CA LEU A 72 0.80 -7.77 -5.93
C LEU A 72 1.58 -6.52 -6.32
N ILE A 73 0.90 -5.39 -6.45
CA ILE A 73 1.51 -4.07 -6.64
C ILE A 73 1.42 -3.30 -5.33
N THR A 74 2.57 -2.95 -4.75
CA THR A 74 2.65 -2.24 -3.46
C THR A 74 2.84 -0.74 -3.56
N CYS A 75 3.08 -0.22 -4.77
CA CYS A 75 3.28 1.20 -5.02
C CYS A 75 2.01 1.84 -5.60
N THR A 76 1.45 2.82 -4.90
CA THR A 76 0.23 3.53 -5.32
C THR A 76 0.43 4.34 -6.61
N ASN A 77 1.64 4.83 -6.89
CA ASN A 77 1.95 5.51 -8.14
C ASN A 77 1.97 4.53 -9.33
N TYR A 78 2.50 3.31 -9.15
CA TYR A 78 2.39 2.26 -10.18
C TYR A 78 0.93 1.92 -10.48
N ILE A 79 0.10 1.85 -9.43
CA ILE A 79 -1.33 1.60 -9.56
C ILE A 79 -2.04 2.73 -10.33
N ALA A 80 -1.63 3.98 -10.11
CA ALA A 80 -2.19 5.13 -10.80
C ALA A 80 -1.84 5.16 -12.30
N ILE A 81 -0.66 4.66 -12.67
CA ILE A 81 -0.17 4.61 -14.06
C ILE A 81 -0.75 3.38 -14.80
N LEU A 82 -1.16 2.33 -14.08
CA LEU A 82 -1.57 1.06 -14.63
C LEU A 82 -2.91 1.15 -15.40
N HIS A 83 -2.89 0.70 -16.64
CA HIS A 83 -4.07 0.46 -17.48
C HIS A 83 -4.30 -1.05 -17.63
N GLU A 84 -5.16 -1.63 -16.76
CA GLU A 84 -5.39 -3.09 -16.74
C GLU A 84 -6.04 -3.61 -18.02
N ASP A 85 -6.84 -2.79 -18.69
CA ASP A 85 -7.49 -3.09 -19.98
C ASP A 85 -6.50 -3.31 -21.13
N GLN A 86 -5.26 -2.84 -20.99
CA GLN A 86 -4.19 -3.01 -21.97
C GLN A 86 -3.29 -4.22 -21.70
N LEU A 87 -3.49 -4.93 -20.61
CA LEU A 87 -2.65 -6.07 -20.23
C LEU A 87 -3.06 -7.34 -20.95
N SER A 88 -2.05 -8.12 -21.37
CA SER A 88 -2.21 -9.44 -21.99
C SER A 88 -1.80 -10.55 -21.02
N ILE A 89 -2.44 -10.61 -19.84
CA ILE A 89 -2.13 -11.60 -18.80
C ILE A 89 -3.40 -12.31 -18.33
N SER A 90 -3.24 -13.53 -17.79
CA SER A 90 -4.32 -14.31 -17.18
C SER A 90 -4.27 -14.34 -15.66
N VAL A 91 -3.14 -13.96 -15.07
CA VAL A 91 -2.97 -13.93 -13.61
C VAL A 91 -3.64 -12.69 -13.01
N PRO A 92 -4.35 -12.80 -11.87
CA PRO A 92 -4.99 -11.67 -11.25
C PRO A 92 -3.97 -10.69 -10.65
N ILE A 93 -4.31 -9.40 -10.73
CA ILE A 93 -3.55 -8.33 -10.06
C ILE A 93 -4.22 -8.03 -8.71
N ILE A 94 -3.41 -7.86 -7.70
CA ILE A 94 -3.77 -7.36 -6.37
C ILE A 94 -3.12 -5.99 -6.20
N LYS A 95 -3.94 -4.96 -6.07
CA LYS A 95 -3.49 -3.60 -5.78
C LYS A 95 -3.61 -3.37 -4.28
N ILE A 96 -2.52 -2.91 -3.64
CA ILE A 96 -2.46 -2.75 -2.18
C ILE A 96 -3.54 -1.81 -1.63
N ASP A 97 -3.95 -0.82 -2.41
CA ASP A 97 -4.94 0.16 -2.01
C ASP A 97 -6.40 -0.37 -2.06
N VAL A 98 -6.70 -1.39 -2.87
CA VAL A 98 -8.07 -1.90 -3.00
C VAL A 98 -8.63 -2.45 -1.68
N PRO A 99 -7.99 -3.40 -0.98
CA PRO A 99 -8.48 -3.88 0.30
C PRO A 99 -8.52 -2.77 1.38
N PHE A 100 -7.60 -1.82 1.31
CA PHE A 100 -7.59 -0.67 2.19
C PHE A 100 -8.81 0.24 1.92
N PHE A 101 -9.11 0.53 0.66
CA PHE A 101 -10.29 1.31 0.27
C PHE A 101 -11.60 0.60 0.60
N ASP A 102 -11.66 -0.73 0.37
CA ASP A 102 -12.83 -1.54 0.76
C ASP A 102 -13.10 -1.42 2.26
N TYR A 103 -12.05 -1.46 3.08
CA TYR A 103 -12.18 -1.32 4.52
C TYR A 103 -12.67 0.09 4.91
N ILE A 104 -12.01 1.13 4.41
CA ILE A 104 -12.34 2.55 4.65
C ILE A 104 -13.80 2.85 4.25
N CYS A 105 -14.26 2.37 3.10
CA CYS A 105 -15.62 2.60 2.61
C CYS A 105 -16.73 1.92 3.45
N ASN A 106 -16.38 0.97 4.30
CA ASN A 106 -17.32 0.30 5.19
C ASN A 106 -17.38 0.89 6.60
N ILE A 107 -16.54 1.85 6.92
CA ILE A 107 -16.55 2.56 8.21
C ILE A 107 -17.68 3.61 8.18
N GLN A 108 -18.53 3.59 9.21
CA GLN A 108 -19.67 4.51 9.36
C GLN A 108 -19.39 5.69 10.30
N HIS A 109 -18.15 5.83 10.75
CA HIS A 109 -17.71 6.88 11.66
C HIS A 109 -16.82 7.88 10.91
N PRO A 110 -16.68 9.11 11.41
CA PRO A 110 -15.67 10.05 10.92
C PRO A 110 -14.29 9.41 10.90
N GLN A 111 -13.52 9.66 9.85
CA GLN A 111 -12.22 9.03 9.64
C GLN A 111 -11.14 10.06 9.41
N THR A 112 -9.93 9.73 9.85
CA THR A 112 -8.73 10.50 9.53
C THR A 112 -7.75 9.57 8.83
N ILE A 113 -7.32 9.93 7.60
CA ILE A 113 -6.22 9.26 6.91
C ILE A 113 -4.96 10.11 7.01
N VAL A 114 -3.88 9.50 7.50
CA VAL A 114 -2.59 10.15 7.69
C VAL A 114 -1.61 9.73 6.61
N PHE A 115 -0.94 10.71 6.02
CA PHE A 115 0.13 10.54 5.02
C PHE A 115 1.44 11.14 5.54
N THR A 116 2.55 10.67 5.02
CA THR A 116 3.87 11.31 5.17
C THR A 116 4.41 11.83 3.84
N ASN A 117 4.06 11.19 2.72
CA ASN A 117 4.48 11.61 1.39
C ASN A 117 3.39 12.47 0.72
N PRO A 118 3.55 13.80 0.61
CA PRO A 118 2.56 14.68 0.02
C PRO A 118 2.27 14.38 -1.46
N ALA A 119 3.26 13.86 -2.20
CA ALA A 119 3.12 13.55 -3.62
C ALA A 119 2.12 12.41 -3.92
N THR A 120 1.77 11.60 -2.91
CA THR A 120 0.82 10.49 -3.09
C THR A 120 -0.61 10.82 -2.65
N VAL A 121 -0.82 11.98 -2.03
CA VAL A 121 -2.11 12.33 -1.39
C VAL A 121 -3.22 12.46 -2.42
N GLU A 122 -3.05 13.36 -3.38
CA GLU A 122 -4.07 13.68 -4.37
C GLU A 122 -4.53 12.43 -5.12
N GLY A 123 -3.62 11.71 -5.76
CA GLY A 123 -3.95 10.52 -6.53
C GLY A 123 -4.56 9.39 -5.68
N THR A 124 -4.13 9.24 -4.41
CA THR A 124 -4.72 8.22 -3.53
C THR A 124 -6.13 8.60 -3.11
N VAL A 125 -6.35 9.86 -2.74
CA VAL A 125 -7.67 10.36 -2.30
C VAL A 125 -8.67 10.35 -3.46
N GLU A 126 -8.26 10.70 -4.67
CA GLU A 126 -9.11 10.62 -5.87
C GLU A 126 -9.53 9.18 -6.18
N ARG A 127 -8.58 8.23 -6.14
CA ARG A 127 -8.91 6.81 -6.34
C ARG A 127 -9.83 6.28 -5.24
N LEU A 128 -9.62 6.68 -3.98
CA LEU A 128 -10.51 6.32 -2.88
C LEU A 128 -11.92 6.87 -3.09
N LYS A 129 -12.06 8.13 -3.48
CA LYS A 129 -13.36 8.73 -3.79
C LYS A 129 -14.06 8.03 -4.95
N HIS A 130 -13.32 7.73 -6.02
CA HIS A 130 -13.85 6.97 -7.15
C HIS A 130 -14.33 5.59 -6.73
N HIS A 131 -13.54 4.89 -5.91
CA HIS A 131 -13.87 3.58 -5.35
C HIS A 131 -15.13 3.63 -4.47
N ALA A 132 -15.26 4.65 -3.61
CA ALA A 132 -16.45 4.85 -2.80
C ALA A 132 -17.69 5.11 -3.66
N ASN A 133 -17.59 6.00 -4.64
CA ASN A 133 -18.68 6.33 -5.56
C ASN A 133 -19.15 5.10 -6.35
N SER A 134 -18.25 4.26 -6.84
CA SER A 134 -18.59 3.02 -7.55
C SER A 134 -19.38 2.01 -6.68
N ARG A 135 -19.25 2.13 -5.37
CA ARG A 135 -19.97 1.32 -4.36
C ARG A 135 -21.15 2.05 -3.70
N GLN A 136 -21.48 3.24 -4.14
CA GLN A 136 -22.52 4.09 -3.56
C GLN A 136 -22.30 4.36 -2.06
N LYS A 137 -21.03 4.56 -1.66
CA LYS A 137 -20.63 4.87 -0.29
C LYS A 137 -20.29 6.36 -0.16
N SER A 138 -20.69 6.98 0.95
CA SER A 138 -20.24 8.30 1.36
C SER A 138 -19.04 8.19 2.30
N LEU A 139 -18.13 9.14 2.23
CA LEU A 139 -16.95 9.21 3.10
C LEU A 139 -17.03 10.48 3.95
N ASP A 140 -16.93 10.32 5.26
CA ASP A 140 -16.63 11.42 6.19
C ASP A 140 -15.15 11.33 6.54
N LEU A 141 -14.32 12.02 5.75
CA LEU A 141 -12.89 11.80 5.71
C LEU A 141 -12.11 13.10 5.86
N GLU A 142 -11.27 13.15 6.89
CA GLU A 142 -10.20 14.12 7.06
C GLU A 142 -8.87 13.54 6.53
N VAL A 143 -8.13 14.35 5.80
CA VAL A 143 -6.79 13.98 5.28
C VAL A 143 -5.74 14.83 5.97
N ILE A 144 -4.75 14.19 6.59
CA ILE A 144 -3.65 14.87 7.26
C ILE A 144 -2.32 14.42 6.66
N VAL A 145 -1.42 15.38 6.42
CA VAL A 145 -0.05 15.12 5.98
C VAL A 145 0.91 15.53 7.10
N ILE A 146 1.75 14.60 7.53
CA ILE A 146 2.84 14.92 8.46
C ILE A 146 4.00 15.49 7.61
N ASN A 147 4.12 16.81 7.59
CA ASN A 147 5.09 17.51 6.77
C ASN A 147 6.53 17.16 7.18
N SER A 148 7.44 17.15 6.20
CA SER A 148 8.89 16.95 6.34
C SER A 148 9.35 15.60 6.89
N VAL A 149 8.42 14.73 7.32
CA VAL A 149 8.77 13.41 7.88
C VAL A 149 9.19 12.43 6.79
N PHE A 150 8.59 12.52 5.60
CA PHE A 150 8.94 11.64 4.47
C PHE A 150 10.42 11.76 4.05
N GLU A 151 11.02 12.93 4.21
CA GLU A 151 12.45 13.12 3.92
C GLU A 151 13.36 12.27 4.81
N LEU A 152 12.95 11.96 6.04
CA LEU A 152 13.72 11.12 6.95
C LEU A 152 13.87 9.70 6.40
N ILE A 153 12.76 9.08 5.95
CA ILE A 153 12.82 7.74 5.39
C ILE A 153 13.61 7.70 4.08
N MET A 154 13.52 8.75 3.26
CA MET A 154 14.32 8.86 2.03
C MET A 154 15.82 9.01 2.29
N LYS A 155 16.22 9.53 3.46
CA LYS A 155 17.61 9.62 3.91
C LYS A 155 18.08 8.36 4.68
N GLY A 156 17.21 7.32 4.80
CA GLY A 156 17.51 6.10 5.55
C GLY A 156 17.39 6.25 7.08
N LEU A 157 16.85 7.36 7.57
CA LEU A 157 16.66 7.66 8.99
C LEU A 157 15.33 7.06 9.47
N LYS A 158 15.23 5.71 9.43
CA LYS A 158 13.98 4.97 9.73
C LYS A 158 13.52 5.17 11.18
N GLU A 159 14.46 5.21 12.12
CA GLU A 159 14.14 5.37 13.55
C GLU A 159 13.52 6.74 13.85
N GLU A 160 14.10 7.81 13.33
CA GLU A 160 13.61 9.19 13.46
C GLU A 160 12.24 9.34 12.78
N TYR A 161 12.09 8.73 11.59
CA TYR A 161 10.82 8.66 10.88
C TYR A 161 9.73 8.03 11.74
N ASN A 162 10.00 6.87 12.33
CA ASN A 162 9.05 6.15 13.18
C ASN A 162 8.73 6.94 14.46
N GLN A 163 9.72 7.61 15.07
CA GLN A 163 9.52 8.42 16.26
C GLN A 163 8.56 9.58 16.01
N GLU A 164 8.74 10.33 14.92
CA GLU A 164 7.87 11.46 14.59
C GLU A 164 6.43 11.01 14.28
N ILE A 165 6.26 9.90 13.56
CA ILE A 165 4.92 9.33 13.30
C ILE A 165 4.27 8.86 14.60
N THR A 166 5.01 8.12 15.42
CA THR A 166 4.50 7.62 16.71
C THR A 166 4.04 8.78 17.62
N LYS A 167 4.81 9.85 17.66
CA LYS A 167 4.49 11.06 18.41
C LYS A 167 3.18 11.70 17.91
N PHE A 168 3.06 11.84 16.57
CA PHE A 168 1.86 12.40 15.96
C PHE A 168 0.62 11.51 16.19
N LEU A 169 0.73 10.23 15.94
CA LEU A 169 -0.37 9.27 16.13
C LEU A 169 -0.84 9.23 17.59
N ASN A 170 0.08 9.30 18.58
CA ASN A 170 -0.27 9.38 20.00
C ASN A 170 -1.05 10.65 20.37
N GLN A 171 -0.94 11.72 19.58
CA GLN A 171 -1.75 12.93 19.80
C GLN A 171 -3.17 12.76 19.28
N ILE A 172 -3.33 12.26 18.05
CA ILE A 172 -4.63 12.18 17.39
C ILE A 172 -5.48 10.98 17.84
N ILE A 173 -4.86 9.89 18.31
CA ILE A 173 -5.58 8.68 18.74
C ILE A 173 -6.40 8.88 20.02
N LYS A 174 -6.21 10.01 20.68
CA LYS A 174 -7.00 10.41 21.86
C LYS A 174 -8.44 10.81 21.51
N ASP A 175 -8.68 11.21 20.27
CA ASP A 175 -10.03 11.48 19.77
C ASP A 175 -10.73 10.14 19.46
N GLU A 176 -11.58 9.71 20.39
CA GLU A 176 -12.33 8.44 20.27
C GLU A 176 -13.47 8.50 19.27
N LYS A 177 -13.77 9.67 18.71
CA LYS A 177 -14.85 9.84 17.74
C LYS A 177 -14.42 9.52 16.30
N LYS A 178 -13.11 9.41 16.06
CA LYS A 178 -12.55 9.19 14.71
C LYS A 178 -11.84 7.87 14.62
N VAL A 179 -12.04 7.19 13.51
CA VAL A 179 -11.22 6.04 13.12
C VAL A 179 -9.97 6.55 12.41
N ILE A 180 -8.81 6.12 12.86
CA ILE A 180 -7.52 6.54 12.30
C ILE A 180 -7.00 5.47 11.36
N SER A 181 -6.52 5.90 10.20
CA SER A 181 -5.80 5.08 9.24
C SER A 181 -4.52 5.77 8.77
N VAL A 182 -3.54 4.99 8.36
CA VAL A 182 -2.32 5.45 7.70
C VAL A 182 -2.27 4.95 6.27
N ALA A 183 -1.81 5.78 5.34
CA ALA A 183 -1.92 5.48 3.92
C ALA A 183 -0.72 4.71 3.33
N GLN A 184 0.37 4.53 4.08
CA GLN A 184 1.63 4.04 3.54
C GLN A 184 2.20 2.88 4.36
N LEU A 185 2.81 1.88 3.67
CA LEU A 185 3.47 0.73 4.32
C LEU A 185 4.59 1.16 5.26
N SER A 186 5.34 2.21 4.91
CA SER A 186 6.43 2.72 5.75
C SER A 186 5.98 3.20 7.14
N MET A 187 4.67 3.43 7.34
CA MET A 187 4.12 3.87 8.63
C MET A 187 3.72 2.71 9.56
N VAL A 188 3.80 1.46 9.09
CA VAL A 188 3.33 0.29 9.84
C VAL A 188 4.05 0.12 11.16
N ASP A 189 5.38 0.21 11.19
CA ASP A 189 6.16 0.03 12.43
C ASP A 189 5.77 1.03 13.52
N ALA A 190 5.58 2.30 13.15
CA ALA A 190 5.13 3.35 14.07
C ALA A 190 3.70 3.10 14.57
N THR A 191 2.84 2.58 13.67
CA THR A 191 1.46 2.23 13.99
C THR A 191 1.41 1.11 15.04
N GLU A 192 2.16 0.03 14.82
CA GLU A 192 2.24 -1.10 15.75
C GLU A 192 2.73 -0.68 17.14
N GLN A 193 3.69 0.25 17.22
CA GLN A 193 4.15 0.80 18.49
C GLN A 193 3.03 1.56 19.23
N VAL A 194 2.20 2.31 18.51
CA VAL A 194 1.07 3.03 19.11
C VAL A 194 -0.02 2.08 19.54
N GLU A 195 -0.39 1.12 18.70
CA GLU A 195 -1.40 0.08 18.99
C GLU A 195 -1.02 -0.72 20.25
N TYR A 196 0.24 -1.13 20.34
CA TYR A 196 0.76 -1.87 21.51
C TYR A 196 0.61 -1.09 22.83
N LYS A 197 0.83 0.23 22.79
CA LYS A 197 0.75 1.09 23.97
C LYS A 197 -0.67 1.52 24.32
N THR A 198 -1.53 1.68 23.33
CA THR A 198 -2.86 2.28 23.50
C THR A 198 -4.00 1.27 23.46
N PHE A 199 -3.74 0.06 22.99
CA PHE A 199 -4.74 -0.99 22.69
C PHE A 199 -5.84 -0.52 21.71
N LYS A 200 -5.55 0.51 20.91
CA LYS A 200 -6.45 1.03 19.88
C LYS A 200 -5.95 0.61 18.50
N THR A 201 -6.85 0.20 17.65
CA THR A 201 -6.53 -0.23 16.29
C THR A 201 -6.37 0.97 15.36
N ILE A 202 -5.32 0.96 14.55
CA ILE A 202 -5.08 1.89 13.45
C ILE A 202 -5.09 1.09 12.14
N ILE A 203 -5.85 1.56 11.17
CA ILE A 203 -5.98 0.85 9.89
C ILE A 203 -4.75 1.14 9.03
N THR A 204 -4.15 0.09 8.50
CA THR A 204 -2.97 0.19 7.63
C THR A 204 -3.21 -0.54 6.30
N PRO A 205 -2.47 -0.20 5.23
CA PRO A 205 -2.51 -1.00 4.01
C PRO A 205 -2.12 -2.46 4.24
N LEU A 206 -1.24 -2.75 5.21
CA LEU A 206 -0.79 -4.10 5.50
C LEU A 206 -1.87 -4.94 6.19
N ASN A 207 -2.50 -4.41 7.27
CA ASN A 207 -3.48 -5.19 8.03
C ASN A 207 -4.78 -5.45 7.24
N THR A 208 -5.06 -4.66 6.21
CA THR A 208 -6.15 -4.92 5.26
C THR A 208 -5.73 -5.84 4.10
N LEU A 209 -4.49 -5.74 3.64
CA LEU A 209 -3.95 -6.55 2.54
C LEU A 209 -3.83 -8.03 2.92
N VAL A 210 -3.28 -8.34 4.09
CA VAL A 210 -2.98 -9.72 4.48
C VAL A 210 -4.22 -10.61 4.45
N PRO A 211 -5.35 -10.26 5.10
CA PRO A 211 -6.58 -11.06 5.02
C PRO A 211 -7.12 -11.18 3.59
N TYR A 212 -6.98 -10.11 2.80
CA TYR A 212 -7.43 -10.09 1.41
C TYR A 212 -6.65 -11.10 0.55
N VAL A 213 -5.31 -11.09 0.65
CA VAL A 213 -4.43 -12.03 -0.09
C VAL A 213 -4.70 -13.47 0.33
N VAL A 214 -4.81 -13.71 1.64
CA VAL A 214 -5.10 -15.04 2.21
C VAL A 214 -6.40 -15.59 1.66
N ASN A 215 -7.45 -14.79 1.63
CA ASN A 215 -8.75 -15.19 1.10
C ASN A 215 -8.74 -15.40 -0.42
N LYS A 216 -8.16 -14.43 -1.16
CA LYS A 216 -8.13 -14.46 -2.62
C LYS A 216 -7.34 -15.64 -3.18
N LEU A 217 -6.22 -15.99 -2.55
CA LEU A 217 -5.36 -17.10 -2.95
C LEU A 217 -5.69 -18.41 -2.21
N LYS A 218 -6.62 -18.38 -1.25
CA LYS A 218 -7.00 -19.53 -0.39
C LYS A 218 -5.78 -20.13 0.30
N LEU A 219 -4.99 -19.25 0.95
CA LEU A 219 -3.76 -19.66 1.60
C LEU A 219 -4.04 -20.45 2.88
N GLU A 220 -3.29 -21.51 3.08
CA GLU A 220 -3.25 -22.28 4.32
C GLU A 220 -2.14 -21.77 5.24
N LYS A 221 -2.37 -21.84 6.55
CA LYS A 221 -1.28 -21.58 7.51
C LYS A 221 -0.20 -22.64 7.37
N LYS A 222 1.04 -22.27 7.61
CA LYS A 222 2.14 -23.23 7.74
C LYS A 222 1.82 -24.18 8.91
N ASN A 223 2.00 -25.47 8.69
CA ASN A 223 1.98 -26.42 9.81
C ASN A 223 3.16 -26.05 10.74
N GLN A 224 2.83 -25.83 12.00
CA GLN A 224 3.83 -25.64 13.05
C GLN A 224 4.63 -26.90 13.27
#